data_d5c9e5d9c2fea6ba0683bc7ea5a24d4f
#
_entry.id   d5c9e5d9c2fea6ba0683bc7ea5a24d4f
#
_cell.length_a   1.000
_cell.length_b   1.000
_cell.length_c   1.000
_cell.angle_alpha   90.00
_cell.angle_beta   90.00
_cell.angle_gamma   90.00
#
_symmetry.space_group_name_H-M   'P 1'
#
loop_
_entity.id
_entity.type
_entity.pdbx_description
1 polymer ?
#
loop_
_entity_poly.entity_id
_entity_poly.type
_entity_poly.pdbx_seq_one_letter_code
_entity_poly.pdbx_strand_id
1 'polypeptide(L)'
;MKEMENSVDLTKALRYRWLIFSIMALSYILVYFHRLCPAVVAEDMMRDLDATGVLLGLLGSAYFYPYALMQLPSGLLADSWGPRKTITTFFGVASAGSIILGWAPTVFWAILGRTLVGFGVSMLFVSTMKVLAEWFRKDEFANMTGILIAMGGIGSITATSPLAYLSKAVGWRYSFIIVGIATVLLGLLVWFIVRDSPEAMGWPSPVEGRTPTEHSMGLWEGIKTVLEYGPFWALAVWFFFCCAIFFAFIGLWGGPYLMQIYGLSKPEAGNILMMSAIGMVIGSPYLSFLSNRVFRGRKPLVVGTSFLSICITALFAFLTTSLSVPFLYVLCFCLGVCTNAIVAIGFTATKELFPVEIAGTSTGLVNFFPFLGGALLQPFMGYLLERSGKVGLSFTPLGYRNAFIAMFFCALLAFLASLFIKETMSHK
;
A
#
# COMPACT_ATOMS: atom_id res chain seq x y z
N MET A 1 -3.61 -31.62 37.77
CA MET A 1 -4.87 -31.11 37.21
C MET A 1 -4.66 -29.73 36.59
N LYS A 2 -4.16 -28.71 37.29
CA LYS A 2 -3.85 -27.36 36.74
C LYS A 2 -2.86 -27.36 35.57
N GLU A 3 -1.80 -28.17 35.61
CA GLU A 3 -0.81 -28.25 34.51
C GLU A 3 -1.41 -28.89 33.23
N MET A 4 -2.30 -29.86 33.39
CA MET A 4 -2.97 -30.51 32.26
C MET A 4 -4.03 -29.58 31.65
N GLU A 5 -4.72 -28.78 32.48
CA GLU A 5 -5.68 -27.74 32.04
C GLU A 5 -4.96 -26.62 31.29
N ASN A 6 -3.83 -26.12 31.79
CA ASN A 6 -2.98 -25.14 31.08
C ASN A 6 -2.43 -25.68 29.77
N SER A 7 -2.08 -26.94 29.64
CA SER A 7 -1.58 -27.53 28.39
C SER A 7 -2.67 -27.65 27.33
N VAL A 8 -3.91 -27.96 27.74
CA VAL A 8 -5.07 -28.02 26.83
C VAL A 8 -5.44 -26.64 26.35
N ASP A 9 -5.42 -25.63 27.19
CA ASP A 9 -5.76 -24.26 26.84
C ASP A 9 -4.68 -23.60 25.97
N LEU A 10 -3.40 -23.91 26.18
CA LEU A 10 -2.34 -23.51 25.25
C LEU A 10 -2.53 -24.11 23.86
N THR A 11 -2.94 -25.38 23.78
CA THR A 11 -3.23 -26.04 22.48
C THR A 11 -4.40 -25.36 21.75
N LYS A 12 -5.45 -24.94 22.49
CA LYS A 12 -6.56 -24.17 21.92
C LYS A 12 -6.09 -22.83 21.39
N ALA A 13 -5.29 -22.07 22.16
CA ALA A 13 -4.72 -20.80 21.75
C ALA A 13 -3.89 -20.95 20.48
N LEU A 14 -3.03 -21.98 20.39
CA LEU A 14 -2.19 -22.25 19.22
C LEU A 14 -2.97 -22.64 17.96
N ARG A 15 -4.18 -23.18 18.08
CA ARG A 15 -5.07 -23.42 16.94
C ARG A 15 -5.86 -22.18 16.56
N TYR A 16 -6.38 -21.46 17.54
CA TYR A 16 -7.22 -20.30 17.34
C TYR A 16 -6.48 -19.13 16.69
N ARG A 17 -5.18 -18.95 16.97
CA ARG A 17 -4.34 -17.92 16.35
C ARG A 17 -4.34 -17.96 14.82
N TRP A 18 -4.46 -19.16 14.21
CA TRP A 18 -4.51 -19.30 12.77
C TRP A 18 -5.82 -18.77 12.19
N LEU A 19 -6.93 -18.91 12.90
CA LEU A 19 -8.20 -18.32 12.49
C LEU A 19 -8.13 -16.79 12.56
N ILE A 20 -7.55 -16.23 13.64
CA ILE A 20 -7.31 -14.79 13.76
C ILE A 20 -6.41 -14.32 12.62
N PHE A 21 -5.30 -15.00 12.37
CA PHE A 21 -4.39 -14.64 11.29
C PHE A 21 -5.07 -14.65 9.92
N SER A 22 -5.89 -15.66 9.63
CA SER A 22 -6.62 -15.76 8.36
C SER A 22 -7.56 -14.57 8.14
N ILE A 23 -8.28 -14.14 9.18
CA ILE A 23 -9.16 -12.97 9.10
C ILE A 23 -8.35 -11.69 8.89
N MET A 24 -7.22 -11.52 9.59
CA MET A 24 -6.34 -10.36 9.39
C MET A 24 -5.72 -10.34 7.99
N ALA A 25 -5.32 -11.49 7.48
CA ALA A 25 -4.78 -11.65 6.13
C ALA A 25 -5.81 -11.31 5.05
N LEU A 26 -7.05 -11.81 5.17
CA LEU A 26 -8.17 -11.45 4.29
C LEU A 26 -8.50 -9.95 4.36
N SER A 27 -8.47 -9.38 5.56
CA SER A 27 -8.65 -7.94 5.75
C SER A 27 -7.56 -7.12 5.06
N TYR A 28 -6.32 -7.61 5.07
CA TYR A 28 -5.19 -6.93 4.42
C TYR A 28 -5.27 -6.99 2.88
N ILE A 29 -5.86 -8.05 2.31
CA ILE A 29 -6.22 -8.11 0.88
C ILE A 29 -7.11 -6.92 0.52
N LEU A 30 -8.17 -6.65 1.30
CA LEU A 30 -9.07 -5.52 1.03
C LEU A 30 -8.39 -4.16 1.13
N VAL A 31 -7.43 -3.97 2.03
CA VAL A 31 -6.67 -2.70 2.12
C VAL A 31 -5.95 -2.41 0.81
N TYR A 32 -5.24 -3.40 0.28
CA TYR A 32 -4.51 -3.24 -0.98
C TYR A 32 -5.45 -3.16 -2.19
N PHE A 33 -6.56 -3.88 -2.17
CA PHE A 33 -7.62 -3.74 -3.17
C PHE A 33 -8.10 -2.29 -3.23
N HIS A 34 -8.53 -1.71 -2.11
CA HIS A 34 -9.01 -0.34 -2.06
C HIS A 34 -7.97 0.70 -2.49
N ARG A 35 -6.68 0.39 -2.32
CA ARG A 35 -5.59 1.29 -2.70
C ARG A 35 -5.44 1.45 -4.21
N LEU A 36 -5.61 0.36 -4.97
CA LEU A 36 -5.29 0.30 -6.40
C LEU A 36 -6.50 0.20 -7.32
N CYS A 37 -7.70 -0.04 -6.78
CA CYS A 37 -8.93 -0.25 -7.54
C CYS A 37 -9.33 0.86 -8.52
N PRO A 38 -8.96 2.16 -8.38
CA PRO A 38 -9.40 3.17 -9.35
C PRO A 38 -8.86 2.96 -10.75
N ALA A 39 -7.66 2.41 -10.92
CA ALA A 39 -6.98 2.35 -12.21
C ALA A 39 -7.79 1.70 -13.33
N VAL A 40 -8.48 0.59 -13.04
CA VAL A 40 -9.25 -0.15 -14.06
C VAL A 40 -10.68 0.37 -14.27
N VAL A 41 -11.17 1.24 -13.39
CA VAL A 41 -12.52 1.83 -13.46
C VAL A 41 -12.49 3.35 -13.68
N ALA A 42 -11.29 3.92 -13.81
CA ALA A 42 -11.06 5.36 -13.91
C ALA A 42 -11.83 6.01 -15.07
N GLU A 43 -11.86 5.36 -16.24
CA GLU A 43 -12.57 5.84 -17.41
C GLU A 43 -14.09 5.86 -17.22
N ASP A 44 -14.64 4.81 -16.63
CA ASP A 44 -16.08 4.77 -16.32
C ASP A 44 -16.46 5.86 -15.32
N MET A 45 -15.62 6.03 -14.27
CA MET A 45 -15.86 7.07 -13.26
C MET A 45 -15.75 8.46 -13.87
N MET A 46 -14.78 8.71 -14.76
CA MET A 46 -14.61 9.98 -15.44
C MET A 46 -15.84 10.30 -16.32
N ARG A 47 -16.32 9.32 -17.07
CA ARG A 47 -17.51 9.48 -17.93
C ARG A 47 -18.80 9.67 -17.12
N ASP A 48 -19.05 8.81 -16.15
CA ASP A 48 -20.34 8.77 -15.44
C ASP A 48 -20.48 9.89 -14.40
N LEU A 49 -19.37 10.48 -13.95
CA LEU A 49 -19.33 11.59 -12.99
C LEU A 49 -18.99 12.95 -13.65
N ASP A 50 -18.82 12.96 -14.97
CA ASP A 50 -18.36 14.14 -15.74
C ASP A 50 -17.10 14.77 -15.13
N ALA A 51 -16.15 13.91 -14.74
CA ALA A 51 -14.95 14.33 -14.04
C ALA A 51 -13.86 14.79 -14.99
N THR A 52 -13.24 15.95 -14.68
CA THR A 52 -12.01 16.38 -15.32
C THR A 52 -10.84 15.50 -14.92
N GLY A 53 -9.71 15.58 -15.65
CA GLY A 53 -8.48 14.85 -15.26
C GLY A 53 -7.99 15.22 -13.87
N VAL A 54 -8.09 16.51 -13.51
CA VAL A 54 -7.75 16.98 -12.15
C VAL A 54 -8.67 16.36 -11.10
N LEU A 55 -10.00 16.38 -11.33
CA LEU A 55 -10.97 15.81 -10.40
C LEU A 55 -10.82 14.29 -10.24
N LEU A 56 -10.53 13.58 -11.33
CA LEU A 56 -10.22 12.16 -11.28
C LEU A 56 -8.93 11.89 -10.48
N GLY A 57 -7.90 12.71 -10.70
CA GLY A 57 -6.66 12.66 -9.91
C GLY A 57 -6.90 12.92 -8.42
N LEU A 58 -7.74 13.90 -8.08
CA LEU A 58 -8.16 14.17 -6.70
C LEU A 58 -8.97 13.00 -6.11
N LEU A 59 -9.86 12.39 -6.89
CA LEU A 59 -10.63 11.22 -6.48
C LEU A 59 -9.70 10.03 -6.15
N GLY A 60 -8.71 9.77 -7.00
CA GLY A 60 -7.70 8.74 -6.75
C GLY A 60 -6.89 9.03 -5.48
N SER A 61 -6.42 10.27 -5.35
CA SER A 61 -5.57 10.73 -4.25
C SER A 61 -6.31 10.90 -2.91
N ALA A 62 -7.63 11.08 -2.93
CA ALA A 62 -8.46 11.24 -1.74
C ALA A 62 -8.31 10.10 -0.71
N TYR A 63 -7.95 8.92 -1.15
CA TYR A 63 -7.60 7.80 -0.31
C TYR A 63 -6.29 8.04 0.46
N PHE A 64 -5.29 8.64 -0.18
CA PHE A 64 -3.93 8.71 0.34
C PHE A 64 -3.74 9.78 1.40
N TYR A 65 -4.44 10.91 1.32
CA TYR A 65 -4.33 11.98 2.32
C TYR A 65 -4.67 11.52 3.75
N PRO A 66 -5.87 10.98 4.00
CA PRO A 66 -6.21 10.51 5.34
C PRO A 66 -5.36 9.29 5.73
N TYR A 67 -5.04 8.42 4.78
CA TYR A 67 -4.18 7.27 5.04
C TYR A 67 -2.80 7.70 5.56
N ALA A 68 -2.17 8.68 4.91
CA ALA A 68 -0.88 9.23 5.34
C ALA A 68 -0.96 9.87 6.73
N LEU A 69 -1.95 10.74 6.95
CA LEU A 69 -2.14 11.45 8.22
C LEU A 69 -2.35 10.48 9.40
N MET A 70 -3.02 9.37 9.17
CA MET A 70 -3.34 8.38 10.21
C MET A 70 -2.20 7.41 10.53
N GLN A 71 -1.05 7.47 9.85
CA GLN A 71 0.08 6.57 10.14
C GLN A 71 0.60 6.72 11.58
N LEU A 72 0.68 7.95 12.09
CA LEU A 72 1.10 8.20 13.47
C LEU A 72 -0.01 7.90 14.49
N PRO A 73 -1.25 8.40 14.34
CA PRO A 73 -2.34 8.09 15.27
C PRO A 73 -2.72 6.62 15.36
N SER A 74 -2.46 5.82 14.31
CA SER A 74 -2.86 4.41 14.27
C SER A 74 -2.25 3.58 15.39
N GLY A 75 -1.00 3.83 15.76
CA GLY A 75 -0.34 3.17 16.88
C GLY A 75 -1.02 3.50 18.20
N LEU A 76 -1.27 4.79 18.45
CA LEU A 76 -1.91 5.26 19.68
C LEU A 76 -3.33 4.69 19.85
N LEU A 77 -4.11 4.63 18.78
CA LEU A 77 -5.46 4.06 18.81
C LEU A 77 -5.43 2.54 19.04
N ALA A 78 -4.52 1.83 18.38
CA ALA A 78 -4.36 0.40 18.61
C ALA A 78 -3.95 0.10 20.06
N ASP A 79 -3.15 0.99 20.69
CA ASP A 79 -2.71 0.84 22.08
C ASP A 79 -3.81 1.18 23.10
N SER A 80 -4.58 2.23 22.86
CA SER A 80 -5.59 2.71 23.80
C SER A 80 -6.93 1.98 23.70
N TRP A 81 -7.42 1.70 22.50
CA TRP A 81 -8.72 1.04 22.29
C TRP A 81 -8.62 -0.48 22.12
N GLY A 82 -7.43 -0.98 21.82
CA GLY A 82 -7.19 -2.34 21.38
C GLY A 82 -7.42 -2.57 19.88
N PRO A 83 -6.68 -3.52 19.29
CA PRO A 83 -6.75 -3.81 17.85
C PRO A 83 -8.14 -4.17 17.36
N ARG A 84 -8.86 -5.04 18.08
CA ARG A 84 -10.21 -5.51 17.71
C ARG A 84 -11.19 -4.35 17.50
N LYS A 85 -11.32 -3.48 18.49
CA LYS A 85 -12.25 -2.33 18.42
C LYS A 85 -11.83 -1.37 17.32
N THR A 86 -10.54 -1.05 17.25
CA THR A 86 -9.99 -0.14 16.25
C THR A 86 -10.28 -0.65 14.84
N ILE A 87 -9.92 -1.89 14.50
CA ILE A 87 -10.15 -2.43 13.15
C ILE A 87 -11.64 -2.46 12.83
N THR A 88 -12.49 -2.94 13.72
CA THR A 88 -13.93 -3.06 13.47
C THR A 88 -14.57 -1.70 13.20
N THR A 89 -14.30 -0.69 14.04
CA THR A 89 -14.88 0.65 13.89
C THR A 89 -14.42 1.28 12.56
N PHE A 90 -13.14 1.22 12.28
CA PHE A 90 -12.58 1.82 11.08
C PHE A 90 -12.99 1.06 9.80
N PHE A 91 -13.18 -0.26 9.85
CA PHE A 91 -13.77 -1.02 8.73
C PHE A 91 -15.23 -0.65 8.48
N GLY A 92 -15.99 -0.31 9.52
CA GLY A 92 -17.31 0.29 9.36
C GLY A 92 -17.25 1.60 8.56
N VAL A 93 -16.30 2.48 8.86
CA VAL A 93 -16.08 3.73 8.11
C VAL A 93 -15.64 3.45 6.67
N ALA A 94 -14.71 2.49 6.47
CA ALA A 94 -14.26 2.11 5.12
C ALA A 94 -15.41 1.53 4.27
N SER A 95 -16.24 0.69 4.87
CA SER A 95 -17.44 0.14 4.21
C SER A 95 -18.43 1.23 3.81
N ALA A 96 -18.76 2.12 4.74
CA ALA A 96 -19.63 3.27 4.45
C ALA A 96 -19.04 4.11 3.29
N GLY A 97 -17.74 4.37 3.31
CA GLY A 97 -17.05 5.08 2.24
C GLY A 97 -17.15 4.36 0.89
N SER A 98 -16.99 3.03 0.86
CA SER A 98 -17.10 2.24 -0.38
C SER A 98 -18.53 2.21 -0.93
N ILE A 99 -19.53 2.14 -0.07
CA ILE A 99 -20.94 2.21 -0.46
C ILE A 99 -21.31 3.59 -0.98
N ILE A 100 -20.86 4.67 -0.29
CA ILE A 100 -21.03 6.06 -0.75
C ILE A 100 -20.39 6.25 -2.13
N LEU A 101 -19.19 5.71 -2.34
CA LEU A 101 -18.52 5.75 -3.64
C LEU A 101 -19.35 5.05 -4.74
N GLY A 102 -19.90 3.89 -4.46
CA GLY A 102 -20.75 3.15 -5.41
C GLY A 102 -22.06 3.87 -5.75
N TRP A 103 -22.61 4.63 -4.81
CA TRP A 103 -23.85 5.43 -5.01
C TRP A 103 -23.59 6.87 -5.43
N ALA A 104 -22.33 7.30 -5.55
CA ALA A 104 -21.97 8.68 -5.78
C ALA A 104 -22.67 9.29 -7.01
N PRO A 105 -23.55 10.28 -6.84
CA PRO A 105 -24.19 10.98 -7.96
C PRO A 105 -23.26 12.03 -8.60
N THR A 106 -22.26 12.51 -7.85
CA THR A 106 -21.29 13.53 -8.29
C THR A 106 -19.87 13.17 -7.84
N VAL A 107 -18.88 13.83 -8.44
CA VAL A 107 -17.46 13.69 -8.06
C VAL A 107 -17.23 13.99 -6.58
N PHE A 108 -17.94 14.95 -6.00
CA PHE A 108 -17.83 15.31 -4.57
C PHE A 108 -18.11 14.10 -3.65
N TRP A 109 -19.23 13.40 -3.89
CA TRP A 109 -19.59 12.20 -3.12
C TRP A 109 -18.61 11.05 -3.34
N ALA A 110 -18.08 10.94 -4.56
CA ALA A 110 -17.06 9.95 -4.86
C ALA A 110 -15.74 10.24 -4.11
N ILE A 111 -15.30 11.49 -4.08
CA ILE A 111 -14.13 11.94 -3.30
C ILE A 111 -14.36 11.70 -1.80
N LEU A 112 -15.53 12.06 -1.27
CA LEU A 112 -15.89 11.80 0.13
C LEU A 112 -15.82 10.29 0.44
N GLY A 113 -16.42 9.45 -0.40
CA GLY A 113 -16.37 7.99 -0.26
C GLY A 113 -14.92 7.48 -0.23
N ARG A 114 -14.08 7.95 -1.14
CA ARG A 114 -12.63 7.57 -1.19
C ARG A 114 -11.87 8.04 0.03
N THR A 115 -12.15 9.24 0.52
CA THR A 115 -11.56 9.78 1.76
C THR A 115 -11.90 8.89 2.96
N LEU A 116 -13.18 8.52 3.11
CA LEU A 116 -13.63 7.63 4.18
C LEU A 116 -13.02 6.22 4.07
N VAL A 117 -12.88 5.69 2.85
CA VAL A 117 -12.18 4.42 2.63
C VAL A 117 -10.73 4.52 3.10
N GLY A 118 -9.98 5.53 2.65
CA GLY A 118 -8.58 5.72 3.02
C GLY A 118 -8.39 5.88 4.53
N PHE A 119 -9.26 6.66 5.17
CA PHE A 119 -9.30 6.82 6.62
C PHE A 119 -9.57 5.48 7.33
N GLY A 120 -10.59 4.75 6.88
CA GLY A 120 -11.03 3.50 7.50
C GLY A 120 -10.02 2.35 7.39
N VAL A 121 -9.29 2.22 6.28
CA VAL A 121 -8.33 1.11 6.11
C VAL A 121 -6.94 1.43 6.66
N SER A 122 -6.67 2.69 7.03
CA SER A 122 -5.34 3.13 7.52
C SER A 122 -4.92 2.47 8.83
N MET A 123 -5.88 2.07 9.66
CA MET A 123 -5.65 1.49 10.98
C MET A 123 -5.25 0.01 10.95
N LEU A 124 -5.50 -0.70 9.84
CA LEU A 124 -5.43 -2.16 9.83
C LEU A 124 -4.01 -2.68 10.05
N PHE A 125 -3.02 -2.14 9.35
CA PHE A 125 -1.66 -2.70 9.39
C PHE A 125 -1.07 -2.68 10.77
N VAL A 126 -1.06 -1.53 11.43
CA VAL A 126 -0.49 -1.35 12.78
C VAL A 126 -1.23 -2.19 13.81
N SER A 127 -2.57 -2.16 13.78
CA SER A 127 -3.41 -2.98 14.66
C SER A 127 -3.16 -4.48 14.44
N THR A 128 -2.97 -4.93 13.19
CA THR A 128 -2.65 -6.34 12.90
C THR A 128 -1.28 -6.71 13.44
N MET A 129 -0.27 -5.85 13.30
CA MET A 129 1.06 -6.11 13.87
C MET A 129 0.99 -6.32 15.39
N LYS A 130 0.15 -5.55 16.09
CA LYS A 130 -0.08 -5.72 17.52
C LYS A 130 -0.73 -7.08 17.83
N VAL A 131 -1.77 -7.48 17.11
CA VAL A 131 -2.40 -8.80 17.26
C VAL A 131 -1.38 -9.92 17.04
N LEU A 132 -0.54 -9.82 15.99
CA LEU A 132 0.48 -10.83 15.72
C LEU A 132 1.51 -10.92 16.85
N ALA A 133 1.92 -9.79 17.43
CA ALA A 133 2.86 -9.79 18.57
C ALA A 133 2.29 -10.42 19.83
N GLU A 134 0.94 -10.44 20.00
CA GLU A 134 0.25 -11.04 21.13
C GLU A 134 0.03 -12.56 20.96
N TRP A 135 -0.22 -13.01 19.71
CA TRP A 135 -0.65 -14.37 19.41
C TRP A 135 0.46 -15.28 18.87
N PHE A 136 1.58 -14.70 18.38
CA PHE A 136 2.68 -15.45 17.78
C PHE A 136 3.99 -15.18 18.52
N ARG A 137 4.83 -16.22 18.65
CA ARG A 137 6.14 -16.11 19.28
C ARG A 137 7.07 -15.19 18.48
N LYS A 138 8.10 -14.66 19.13
CA LYS A 138 9.07 -13.74 18.52
C LYS A 138 9.76 -14.32 17.28
N ASP A 139 10.06 -15.62 17.30
CA ASP A 139 10.66 -16.36 16.18
C ASP A 139 9.69 -16.56 14.99
N GLU A 140 8.37 -16.61 15.25
CA GLU A 140 7.32 -16.74 14.23
C GLU A 140 6.89 -15.38 13.64
N PHE A 141 7.00 -14.30 14.41
CA PHE A 141 6.47 -12.98 14.08
C PHE A 141 6.94 -12.46 12.72
N ALA A 142 8.22 -12.61 12.39
CA ALA A 142 8.78 -12.15 11.12
C ALA A 142 8.16 -12.92 9.93
N ASN A 143 7.95 -14.23 10.08
CA ASN A 143 7.33 -15.05 9.03
C ASN A 143 5.85 -14.67 8.82
N MET A 144 5.10 -14.47 9.91
CA MET A 144 3.69 -14.07 9.84
C MET A 144 3.54 -12.68 9.22
N THR A 145 4.41 -11.75 9.54
CA THR A 145 4.46 -10.43 8.91
C THR A 145 4.75 -10.55 7.40
N GLY A 146 5.68 -11.41 7.01
CA GLY A 146 6.00 -11.69 5.62
C GLY A 146 4.80 -12.24 4.83
N ILE A 147 4.09 -13.22 5.41
CA ILE A 147 2.87 -13.78 4.80
C ILE A 147 1.78 -12.69 4.68
N LEU A 148 1.58 -11.87 5.73
CA LEU A 148 0.61 -10.77 5.69
C LEU A 148 0.90 -9.80 4.54
N ILE A 149 2.16 -9.42 4.33
CA ILE A 149 2.57 -8.54 3.22
C ILE A 149 2.31 -9.22 1.86
N ALA A 150 2.57 -10.52 1.74
CA ALA A 150 2.25 -11.28 0.53
C ALA A 150 0.74 -11.29 0.24
N MET A 151 -0.12 -11.34 1.27
CA MET A 151 -1.57 -11.21 1.11
C MET A 151 -1.97 -9.82 0.58
N GLY A 152 -1.23 -8.77 0.94
CA GLY A 152 -1.36 -7.45 0.30
C GLY A 152 -1.08 -7.50 -1.21
N GLY A 153 -0.10 -8.30 -1.64
CA GLY A 153 0.15 -8.57 -3.07
C GLY A 153 -1.05 -9.21 -3.77
N ILE A 154 -1.70 -10.19 -3.14
CA ILE A 154 -2.96 -10.77 -3.64
C ILE A 154 -4.05 -9.70 -3.74
N GLY A 155 -4.14 -8.79 -2.76
CA GLY A 155 -5.04 -7.64 -2.80
C GLY A 155 -4.79 -6.73 -3.99
N SER A 156 -3.52 -6.49 -4.33
CA SER A 156 -3.15 -5.73 -5.53
C SER A 156 -3.56 -6.44 -6.82
N ILE A 157 -3.41 -7.77 -6.89
CA ILE A 157 -3.89 -8.58 -8.02
C ILE A 157 -5.40 -8.48 -8.16
N THR A 158 -6.16 -8.62 -7.06
CA THR A 158 -7.63 -8.55 -7.08
C THR A 158 -8.16 -7.17 -7.49
N ALA A 159 -7.42 -6.10 -7.23
CA ALA A 159 -7.76 -4.73 -7.62
C ALA A 159 -7.56 -4.45 -9.12
N THR A 160 -6.91 -5.32 -9.86
CA THR A 160 -6.63 -5.14 -11.29
C THR A 160 -7.55 -6.03 -12.15
N SER A 161 -7.07 -7.17 -12.63
CA SER A 161 -7.83 -8.03 -13.54
C SER A 161 -9.17 -8.52 -12.98
N PRO A 162 -9.29 -9.07 -11.74
CA PRO A 162 -10.57 -9.49 -11.20
C PRO A 162 -11.60 -8.36 -11.09
N LEU A 163 -11.17 -7.16 -10.65
CA LEU A 163 -12.04 -5.99 -10.61
C LEU A 163 -12.48 -5.55 -12.02
N ALA A 164 -11.58 -5.62 -13.00
CA ALA A 164 -11.92 -5.31 -14.39
C ALA A 164 -13.05 -6.20 -14.93
N TYR A 165 -12.98 -7.52 -14.66
CA TYR A 165 -14.05 -8.46 -15.03
C TYR A 165 -15.33 -8.19 -14.24
N LEU A 166 -15.25 -7.97 -12.93
CA LEU A 166 -16.41 -7.64 -12.11
C LEU A 166 -17.08 -6.36 -12.58
N SER A 167 -16.29 -5.31 -12.82
CA SER A 167 -16.81 -4.02 -13.32
C SER A 167 -17.40 -4.13 -14.72
N LYS A 168 -16.90 -5.02 -15.57
CA LYS A 168 -17.51 -5.32 -16.88
C LYS A 168 -18.87 -6.02 -16.72
N ALA A 169 -19.03 -6.90 -15.73
CA ALA A 169 -20.25 -7.68 -15.53
C ALA A 169 -21.37 -6.87 -14.86
N VAL A 170 -21.07 -6.13 -13.80
CA VAL A 170 -22.07 -5.45 -12.96
C VAL A 170 -21.91 -3.92 -12.92
N GLY A 171 -20.94 -3.37 -13.60
CA GLY A 171 -20.58 -1.94 -13.54
C GLY A 171 -19.71 -1.59 -12.32
N TRP A 172 -19.01 -0.46 -12.39
CA TRP A 172 -18.10 -0.02 -11.34
C TRP A 172 -18.83 0.33 -10.03
N ARG A 173 -20.06 0.88 -10.13
CA ARG A 173 -20.85 1.28 -8.96
C ARG A 173 -21.19 0.09 -8.08
N TYR A 174 -21.78 -0.97 -8.66
CA TYR A 174 -22.10 -2.19 -7.92
C TYR A 174 -20.84 -2.92 -7.45
N SER A 175 -19.73 -2.84 -8.19
CA SER A 175 -18.46 -3.41 -7.74
C SER A 175 -18.01 -2.82 -6.41
N PHE A 176 -18.09 -1.50 -6.23
CA PHE A 176 -17.74 -0.84 -4.95
C PHE A 176 -18.75 -1.11 -3.85
N ILE A 177 -20.03 -1.27 -4.16
CA ILE A 177 -21.06 -1.69 -3.17
C ILE A 177 -20.76 -3.11 -2.67
N ILE A 178 -20.46 -4.06 -3.57
CA ILE A 178 -20.09 -5.45 -3.23
C ILE A 178 -18.85 -5.45 -2.32
N VAL A 179 -17.82 -4.68 -2.66
CA VAL A 179 -16.61 -4.56 -1.85
C VAL A 179 -16.91 -3.89 -0.49
N GLY A 180 -17.78 -2.90 -0.46
CA GLY A 180 -18.26 -2.30 0.79
C GLY A 180 -18.95 -3.31 1.71
N ILE A 181 -19.83 -4.14 1.15
CA ILE A 181 -20.49 -5.23 1.89
C ILE A 181 -19.45 -6.26 2.39
N ALA A 182 -18.50 -6.65 1.53
CA ALA A 182 -17.41 -7.56 1.95
C ALA A 182 -16.57 -6.96 3.09
N THR A 183 -16.33 -5.64 3.07
CA THR A 183 -15.59 -4.93 4.12
C THR A 183 -16.34 -4.95 5.45
N VAL A 184 -17.67 -4.73 5.44
CA VAL A 184 -18.50 -4.83 6.67
C VAL A 184 -18.50 -6.25 7.21
N LEU A 185 -18.67 -7.26 6.34
CA LEU A 185 -18.67 -8.65 6.75
C LEU A 185 -17.33 -9.04 7.42
N LEU A 186 -16.20 -8.60 6.85
CA LEU A 186 -14.89 -8.80 7.50
C LEU A 186 -14.77 -8.03 8.81
N GLY A 187 -15.28 -6.80 8.90
CA GLY A 187 -15.36 -6.06 10.15
C GLY A 187 -16.16 -6.81 11.24
N LEU A 188 -17.27 -7.43 10.87
CA LEU A 188 -18.06 -8.27 11.77
C LEU A 188 -17.30 -9.54 12.17
N LEU A 189 -16.59 -10.20 11.25
CA LEU A 189 -15.73 -11.34 11.58
C LEU A 189 -14.61 -10.93 12.56
N VAL A 190 -13.98 -9.76 12.35
CA VAL A 190 -13.03 -9.21 13.32
C VAL A 190 -13.69 -9.01 14.68
N TRP A 191 -14.87 -8.42 14.73
CA TRP A 191 -15.58 -8.18 16.00
C TRP A 191 -15.91 -9.44 16.76
N PHE A 192 -16.41 -10.46 16.09
CA PHE A 192 -16.88 -11.67 16.76
C PHE A 192 -15.76 -12.67 17.04
N ILE A 193 -14.74 -12.76 16.21
CA ILE A 193 -13.73 -13.80 16.27
C ILE A 193 -12.39 -13.27 16.81
N VAL A 194 -11.91 -12.11 16.35
CA VAL A 194 -10.59 -11.61 16.77
C VAL A 194 -10.64 -11.19 18.24
N ARG A 195 -9.58 -11.54 18.96
CA ARG A 195 -9.33 -11.11 20.34
C ARG A 195 -7.96 -10.45 20.40
N ASP A 196 -7.85 -9.43 21.23
CA ASP A 196 -6.62 -8.61 21.31
C ASP A 196 -5.44 -9.44 21.83
N SER A 197 -5.69 -10.38 22.76
CA SER A 197 -4.67 -11.30 23.26
C SER A 197 -5.31 -12.63 23.71
N PRO A 198 -4.51 -13.71 23.89
CA PRO A 198 -4.99 -14.99 24.46
C PRO A 198 -5.55 -14.85 25.86
N GLU A 199 -4.94 -13.98 26.68
CA GLU A 199 -5.36 -13.76 28.06
C GLU A 199 -6.77 -13.16 28.15
N ALA A 200 -7.22 -12.41 27.13
CA ALA A 200 -8.59 -11.92 27.05
C ALA A 200 -9.63 -13.06 26.93
N MET A 201 -9.18 -14.27 26.64
CA MET A 201 -10.00 -15.50 26.61
C MET A 201 -9.73 -16.42 27.81
N GLY A 202 -8.90 -15.98 28.75
CA GLY A 202 -8.46 -16.80 29.90
C GLY A 202 -7.45 -17.90 29.53
N TRP A 203 -6.82 -17.80 28.34
CA TRP A 203 -5.81 -18.75 27.87
C TRP A 203 -4.40 -18.25 28.16
N PRO A 204 -3.42 -19.16 28.41
CA PRO A 204 -2.04 -18.77 28.60
C PRO A 204 -1.44 -18.16 27.32
N SER A 205 -0.57 -17.17 27.51
CA SER A 205 0.16 -16.57 26.39
C SER A 205 1.16 -17.55 25.78
N PRO A 206 1.22 -17.69 24.46
CA PRO A 206 2.32 -18.39 23.81
C PRO A 206 3.62 -17.60 23.82
N VAL A 207 3.60 -16.32 24.22
CA VAL A 207 4.75 -15.40 24.26
C VAL A 207 5.34 -15.39 25.67
N GLU A 208 6.45 -16.10 25.86
CA GLU A 208 7.19 -16.10 27.13
C GLU A 208 7.99 -14.81 27.34
N GLY A 209 8.07 -14.36 28.59
CA GLY A 209 9.04 -13.32 29.00
C GLY A 209 8.71 -11.90 28.51
N ARG A 210 7.46 -11.44 28.67
CA ARG A 210 7.14 -10.01 28.58
C ARG A 210 7.80 -9.25 29.72
N THR A 211 8.97 -8.73 29.49
CA THR A 211 9.41 -7.56 30.26
C THR A 211 8.68 -6.35 29.64
N PRO A 212 7.90 -5.59 30.43
CA PRO A 212 7.50 -4.26 29.99
C PRO A 212 8.79 -3.53 29.59
N THR A 213 8.81 -2.96 28.40
CA THR A 213 9.92 -2.10 27.99
C THR A 213 9.90 -0.87 28.90
N GLU A 214 10.73 -0.89 29.95
CA GLU A 214 10.74 0.11 31.04
C GLU A 214 11.17 1.51 30.58
N HIS A 215 11.61 1.70 29.33
CA HIS A 215 11.99 3.01 28.81
C HIS A 215 11.57 3.13 27.35
N SER A 216 10.27 3.33 27.11
CA SER A 216 9.86 3.87 25.80
C SER A 216 10.14 5.37 25.81
N MET A 217 11.03 5.81 24.91
CA MET A 217 11.20 7.24 24.62
C MET A 217 9.84 7.85 24.32
N GLY A 218 9.53 9.03 24.85
CA GLY A 218 8.25 9.69 24.59
C GLY A 218 8.02 9.85 23.10
N LEU A 219 6.77 9.69 22.63
CA LEU A 219 6.44 9.76 21.20
C LEU A 219 6.98 11.04 20.53
N TRP A 220 6.83 12.18 21.18
CA TRP A 220 7.32 13.47 20.66
C TRP A 220 8.84 13.56 20.60
N GLU A 221 9.51 13.02 21.59
CA GLU A 221 10.97 12.94 21.61
C GLU A 221 11.49 12.01 20.51
N GLY A 222 10.84 10.86 20.30
CA GLY A 222 11.14 9.96 19.20
C GLY A 222 10.93 10.60 17.83
N ILE A 223 9.82 11.32 17.62
CA ILE A 223 9.54 12.07 16.38
C ILE A 223 10.64 13.11 16.15
N LYS A 224 10.96 13.91 17.15
CA LYS A 224 12.01 14.94 17.07
C LYS A 224 13.36 14.32 16.70
N THR A 225 13.78 13.27 17.39
CA THR A 225 15.03 12.54 17.14
C THR A 225 15.10 12.04 15.68
N VAL A 226 14.02 11.50 15.14
CA VAL A 226 13.98 11.01 13.76
C VAL A 226 14.07 12.17 12.77
N LEU A 227 13.33 13.26 12.97
CA LEU A 227 13.30 14.40 12.05
C LEU A 227 14.61 15.22 12.05
N GLU A 228 15.32 15.26 13.17
CA GLU A 228 16.63 15.92 13.29
C GLU A 228 17.77 15.10 12.67
N TYR A 229 17.57 13.81 12.41
CA TYR A 229 18.59 12.95 11.84
C TYR A 229 18.66 13.08 10.32
N GLY A 230 19.66 13.79 9.81
CA GLY A 230 19.80 14.08 8.38
C GLY A 230 19.67 12.88 7.42
N PRO A 231 20.32 11.73 7.69
CA PRO A 231 20.18 10.54 6.82
C PRO A 231 18.75 10.01 6.65
N PHE A 232 17.82 10.30 7.57
CA PHE A 232 16.39 9.97 7.44
C PHE A 232 15.77 10.64 6.20
N TRP A 233 16.11 11.89 5.92
CA TRP A 233 15.52 12.64 4.83
C TRP A 233 15.87 12.11 3.44
N ALA A 234 17.03 11.50 3.28
CA ALA A 234 17.38 10.82 2.03
C ALA A 234 16.42 9.65 1.73
N LEU A 235 16.09 8.85 2.75
CA LEU A 235 15.09 7.78 2.64
C LEU A 235 13.68 8.35 2.43
N ALA A 236 13.29 9.38 3.19
CA ALA A 236 11.97 10.00 3.10
C ALA A 236 11.70 10.55 1.68
N VAL A 237 12.65 11.29 1.12
CA VAL A 237 12.56 11.83 -0.25
C VAL A 237 12.54 10.70 -1.29
N TRP A 238 13.39 9.68 -1.11
CA TRP A 238 13.38 8.51 -1.98
C TRP A 238 12.03 7.80 -1.96
N PHE A 239 11.47 7.53 -0.78
CA PHE A 239 10.16 6.90 -0.63
C PHE A 239 9.05 7.73 -1.29
N PHE A 240 9.09 9.05 -1.10
CA PHE A 240 8.12 9.97 -1.69
C PHE A 240 8.08 9.80 -3.21
N PHE A 241 9.19 9.97 -3.89
CA PHE A 241 9.24 9.94 -5.36
C PHE A 241 9.11 8.53 -5.94
N CYS A 242 9.73 7.54 -5.34
CA CYS A 242 9.68 6.15 -5.79
C CYS A 242 8.24 5.62 -5.77
N CYS A 243 7.53 5.79 -4.65
CA CYS A 243 6.16 5.30 -4.51
C CYS A 243 5.13 6.18 -5.24
N ALA A 244 5.42 7.48 -5.43
CA ALA A 244 4.57 8.35 -6.23
C ALA A 244 4.36 7.79 -7.64
N ILE A 245 5.43 7.29 -8.28
CA ILE A 245 5.38 6.68 -9.61
C ILE A 245 4.42 5.48 -9.61
N PHE A 246 4.58 4.58 -8.63
CA PHE A 246 3.75 3.39 -8.52
C PHE A 246 2.27 3.74 -8.34
N PHE A 247 1.96 4.58 -7.35
CA PHE A 247 0.58 4.94 -7.07
C PHE A 247 -0.07 5.76 -8.17
N ALA A 248 0.68 6.64 -8.84
CA ALA A 248 0.13 7.44 -9.91
C ALA A 248 -0.13 6.60 -11.17
N PHE A 249 0.79 5.75 -11.57
CA PHE A 249 0.62 4.93 -12.78
C PHE A 249 -0.26 3.71 -12.49
N ILE A 250 0.17 2.81 -11.61
CA ILE A 250 -0.56 1.56 -11.34
C ILE A 250 -1.85 1.81 -10.57
N GLY A 251 -1.89 2.83 -9.70
CA GLY A 251 -3.07 3.14 -8.88
C GLY A 251 -4.16 3.93 -9.60
N LEU A 252 -3.85 4.63 -10.72
CA LEU A 252 -4.85 5.46 -11.40
C LEU A 252 -4.65 5.55 -12.92
N TRP A 253 -3.54 6.13 -13.42
CA TRP A 253 -3.41 6.59 -14.81
C TRP A 253 -3.01 5.50 -15.80
N GLY A 254 -2.49 4.37 -15.33
CA GLY A 254 -2.10 3.25 -16.19
C GLY A 254 -3.28 2.59 -16.90
N GLY A 255 -4.45 2.47 -16.26
CA GLY A 255 -5.66 1.93 -16.88
C GLY A 255 -6.13 2.79 -18.05
N PRO A 256 -6.45 4.08 -17.82
CA PRO A 256 -6.81 5.01 -18.90
C PRO A 256 -5.77 5.07 -20.02
N TYR A 257 -4.47 5.08 -19.69
CA TYR A 257 -3.42 5.06 -20.70
C TYR A 257 -3.51 3.85 -21.62
N LEU A 258 -3.63 2.66 -21.06
CA LEU A 258 -3.69 1.41 -21.83
C LEU A 258 -4.96 1.33 -22.69
N MET A 259 -6.09 1.79 -22.16
CA MET A 259 -7.36 1.80 -22.90
C MET A 259 -7.40 2.87 -23.98
N GLN A 260 -6.97 4.10 -23.68
CA GLN A 260 -7.10 5.24 -24.61
C GLN A 260 -6.02 5.28 -25.70
N ILE A 261 -4.78 4.88 -25.37
CA ILE A 261 -3.66 4.95 -26.32
C ILE A 261 -3.52 3.65 -27.12
N TYR A 262 -3.74 2.49 -26.49
CA TYR A 262 -3.59 1.20 -27.15
C TYR A 262 -4.90 0.57 -27.57
N GLY A 263 -6.05 1.17 -27.23
CA GLY A 263 -7.38 0.64 -27.56
C GLY A 263 -7.71 -0.67 -26.87
N LEU A 264 -7.03 -0.98 -25.75
CA LEU A 264 -7.22 -2.24 -25.02
C LEU A 264 -8.54 -2.22 -24.25
N SER A 265 -9.17 -3.38 -24.16
CA SER A 265 -10.31 -3.56 -23.28
C SER A 265 -9.91 -3.45 -21.80
N LYS A 266 -10.87 -3.14 -20.94
CA LYS A 266 -10.65 -3.04 -19.49
C LYS A 266 -9.98 -4.29 -18.87
N PRO A 267 -10.40 -5.54 -19.22
CA PRO A 267 -9.69 -6.73 -18.74
C PRO A 267 -8.24 -6.85 -19.23
N GLU A 268 -7.96 -6.49 -20.49
CA GLU A 268 -6.59 -6.51 -21.04
C GLU A 268 -5.69 -5.50 -20.33
N ALA A 269 -6.18 -4.28 -20.12
CA ALA A 269 -5.48 -3.28 -19.32
C ALA A 269 -5.25 -3.77 -17.88
N GLY A 270 -6.26 -4.38 -17.26
CA GLY A 270 -6.16 -5.00 -15.93
C GLY A 270 -5.09 -6.10 -15.87
N ASN A 271 -4.99 -6.95 -16.92
CA ASN A 271 -3.98 -8.00 -16.99
C ASN A 271 -2.54 -7.44 -17.06
N ILE A 272 -2.34 -6.34 -17.80
CA ILE A 272 -1.04 -5.67 -17.88
C ILE A 272 -0.68 -5.05 -16.52
N LEU A 273 -1.62 -4.33 -15.91
CA LEU A 273 -1.40 -3.71 -14.59
C LEU A 273 -1.16 -4.76 -13.48
N MET A 274 -1.79 -5.92 -13.57
CA MET A 274 -1.59 -7.05 -12.64
C MET A 274 -0.12 -7.50 -12.58
N MET A 275 0.64 -7.36 -13.66
CA MET A 275 2.06 -7.72 -13.69
C MET A 275 2.87 -6.93 -12.66
N SER A 276 2.47 -5.70 -12.33
CA SER A 276 3.14 -4.95 -11.28
C SER A 276 2.93 -5.53 -9.88
N ALA A 277 1.75 -6.08 -9.61
CA ALA A 277 1.49 -6.78 -8.35
C ALA A 277 2.27 -8.11 -8.28
N ILE A 278 2.36 -8.85 -9.39
CA ILE A 278 3.20 -10.04 -9.50
C ILE A 278 4.68 -9.66 -9.30
N GLY A 279 5.13 -8.55 -9.91
CA GLY A 279 6.47 -8.01 -9.72
C GLY A 279 6.77 -7.67 -8.25
N MET A 280 5.80 -7.11 -7.52
CA MET A 280 5.92 -6.85 -6.09
C MET A 280 6.05 -8.16 -5.28
N VAL A 281 5.19 -9.13 -5.52
CA VAL A 281 5.14 -10.40 -4.77
C VAL A 281 6.43 -11.21 -4.97
N ILE A 282 6.90 -11.34 -6.21
CA ILE A 282 8.12 -12.07 -6.54
C ILE A 282 9.37 -11.24 -6.22
N GLY A 283 9.32 -9.94 -6.51
CA GLY A 283 10.46 -9.03 -6.35
C GLY A 283 10.87 -8.84 -4.90
N SER A 284 9.92 -8.75 -3.95
CA SER A 284 10.23 -8.48 -2.54
C SER A 284 11.15 -9.53 -1.91
N PRO A 285 10.87 -10.85 -1.95
CA PRO A 285 11.77 -11.86 -1.43
C PRO A 285 13.07 -11.96 -2.24
N TYR A 286 13.01 -11.78 -3.57
CA TYR A 286 14.18 -11.82 -4.43
C TYR A 286 15.16 -10.67 -4.14
N LEU A 287 14.67 -9.43 -4.03
CA LEU A 287 15.50 -8.28 -3.64
C LEU A 287 16.06 -8.44 -2.23
N SER A 288 15.28 -8.99 -1.29
CA SER A 288 15.76 -9.29 0.06
C SER A 288 16.90 -10.32 0.05
N PHE A 289 16.78 -11.37 -0.77
CA PHE A 289 17.84 -12.35 -0.98
C PHE A 289 19.10 -11.68 -1.57
N LEU A 290 18.95 -10.90 -2.64
CA LEU A 290 20.06 -10.17 -3.25
C LEU A 290 20.74 -9.22 -2.25
N SER A 291 19.96 -8.48 -1.46
CA SER A 291 20.48 -7.57 -0.44
C SER A 291 21.33 -8.27 0.61
N ASN A 292 20.84 -9.43 1.12
CA ASN A 292 21.47 -10.11 2.24
C ASN A 292 22.64 -11.01 1.82
N ARG A 293 22.57 -11.62 0.63
CA ARG A 293 23.51 -12.68 0.21
C ARG A 293 24.49 -12.26 -0.89
N VAL A 294 24.01 -11.44 -1.83
CA VAL A 294 24.83 -11.08 -3.02
C VAL A 294 25.53 -9.74 -2.80
N PHE A 295 24.77 -8.68 -2.66
CA PHE A 295 25.34 -7.33 -2.52
C PHE A 295 25.80 -7.03 -1.09
N ARG A 296 25.28 -7.74 -0.11
CA ARG A 296 25.54 -7.52 1.32
C ARG A 296 25.41 -6.06 1.69
N GLY A 297 24.35 -5.41 1.20
CA GLY A 297 24.08 -4.01 1.38
C GLY A 297 22.66 -3.62 0.96
N ARG A 298 22.15 -2.54 1.52
CA ARG A 298 20.84 -1.98 1.21
C ARG A 298 20.90 -0.98 0.06
N LYS A 299 21.85 -0.07 0.16
CA LYS A 299 22.06 1.05 -0.77
C LYS A 299 22.26 0.60 -2.24
N PRO A 300 23.08 -0.41 -2.58
CA PRO A 300 23.32 -0.80 -3.98
C PRO A 300 22.02 -1.17 -4.70
N LEU A 301 21.09 -1.88 -4.00
CA LEU A 301 19.81 -2.26 -4.58
C LEU A 301 18.86 -1.08 -4.75
N VAL A 302 18.81 -0.19 -3.75
CA VAL A 302 17.98 1.03 -3.83
C VAL A 302 18.45 1.92 -4.98
N VAL A 303 19.75 2.09 -5.16
CA VAL A 303 20.33 2.86 -6.29
C VAL A 303 20.05 2.18 -7.62
N GLY A 304 20.30 0.86 -7.73
CA GLY A 304 20.11 0.10 -8.97
C GLY A 304 18.66 0.08 -9.44
N THR A 305 17.72 -0.15 -8.53
CA THR A 305 16.28 -0.14 -8.86
C THR A 305 15.77 1.25 -9.18
N SER A 306 16.30 2.31 -8.51
CA SER A 306 15.95 3.69 -8.85
C SER A 306 16.48 4.08 -10.23
N PHE A 307 17.69 3.64 -10.62
CA PHE A 307 18.22 3.83 -11.97
C PHE A 307 17.35 3.10 -13.01
N LEU A 308 16.97 1.85 -12.74
CA LEU A 308 16.08 1.11 -13.65
C LEU A 308 14.70 1.79 -13.76
N SER A 309 14.19 2.41 -12.70
CA SER A 309 12.96 3.22 -12.74
C SER A 309 13.08 4.41 -13.67
N ILE A 310 14.24 5.08 -13.77
CA ILE A 310 14.50 6.13 -14.76
C ILE A 310 14.36 5.55 -16.18
N CYS A 311 14.99 4.41 -16.46
CA CYS A 311 14.91 3.78 -17.78
C CYS A 311 13.45 3.42 -18.15
N ILE A 312 12.70 2.83 -17.21
CA ILE A 312 11.29 2.46 -17.44
C ILE A 312 10.42 3.69 -17.69
N THR A 313 10.53 4.73 -16.87
CA THR A 313 9.74 5.94 -17.01
C THR A 313 10.14 6.74 -18.25
N ALA A 314 11.40 6.71 -18.66
CA ALA A 314 11.86 7.27 -19.94
C ALA A 314 11.22 6.56 -21.13
N LEU A 315 11.13 5.22 -21.10
CA LEU A 315 10.42 4.47 -22.16
C LEU A 315 8.95 4.87 -22.26
N PHE A 316 8.24 4.99 -21.15
CA PHE A 316 6.86 5.50 -21.15
C PHE A 316 6.77 6.94 -21.67
N ALA A 317 7.70 7.83 -21.29
CA ALA A 317 7.68 9.24 -21.68
C ALA A 317 8.04 9.46 -23.15
N PHE A 318 9.05 8.77 -23.67
CA PHE A 318 9.56 9.02 -25.03
C PHE A 318 9.01 8.06 -26.09
N LEU A 319 8.49 6.90 -25.68
CA LEU A 319 7.87 5.91 -26.55
C LEU A 319 6.39 5.68 -26.22
N THR A 320 5.68 6.73 -25.81
CA THR A 320 4.31 6.70 -25.27
C THR A 320 3.32 5.90 -26.13
N THR A 321 3.45 5.93 -27.46
CA THR A 321 2.55 5.27 -28.42
C THR A 321 3.19 4.11 -29.18
N SER A 322 4.47 3.86 -28.97
CA SER A 322 5.28 2.96 -29.81
C SER A 322 5.69 1.66 -29.13
N LEU A 323 5.30 1.48 -27.85
CA LEU A 323 5.62 0.27 -27.10
C LEU A 323 4.72 -0.89 -27.58
N SER A 324 5.28 -2.08 -27.75
CA SER A 324 4.46 -3.26 -28.06
C SER A 324 3.72 -3.74 -26.80
N VAL A 325 2.52 -4.30 -27.00
CA VAL A 325 1.71 -4.81 -25.88
C VAL A 325 2.46 -5.85 -25.02
N PRO A 326 3.18 -6.85 -25.59
CA PRO A 326 3.99 -7.77 -24.77
C PRO A 326 5.06 -7.06 -23.95
N PHE A 327 5.65 -5.98 -24.45
CA PHE A 327 6.65 -5.22 -23.74
C PHE A 327 6.06 -4.42 -22.55
N LEU A 328 4.80 -3.99 -22.67
CA LEU A 328 4.08 -3.34 -21.57
C LEU A 328 3.91 -4.27 -20.35
N TYR A 329 3.69 -5.59 -20.57
CA TYR A 329 3.68 -6.59 -19.46
C TYR A 329 5.01 -6.61 -18.72
N VAL A 330 6.13 -6.63 -19.46
CA VAL A 330 7.47 -6.61 -18.87
C VAL A 330 7.74 -5.31 -18.12
N LEU A 331 7.39 -4.17 -18.72
CA LEU A 331 7.59 -2.86 -18.09
C LEU A 331 6.78 -2.72 -16.79
N CYS A 332 5.52 -3.16 -16.78
CA CYS A 332 4.70 -3.14 -15.58
C CYS A 332 5.25 -4.08 -14.49
N PHE A 333 5.72 -5.28 -14.86
CA PHE A 333 6.40 -6.17 -13.91
C PHE A 333 7.63 -5.50 -13.30
N CYS A 334 8.53 -4.98 -14.14
CA CYS A 334 9.73 -4.28 -13.68
C CYS A 334 9.39 -3.04 -12.83
N LEU A 335 8.35 -2.30 -13.20
CA LEU A 335 7.88 -1.16 -12.40
C LEU A 335 7.46 -1.61 -11.00
N GLY A 336 6.72 -2.71 -10.89
CA GLY A 336 6.34 -3.31 -9.60
C GLY A 336 7.54 -3.70 -8.75
N VAL A 337 8.57 -4.27 -9.37
CA VAL A 337 9.84 -4.62 -8.67
C VAL A 337 10.55 -3.35 -8.20
N CYS A 338 10.73 -2.37 -9.07
CA CYS A 338 11.59 -1.21 -8.83
C CYS A 338 10.96 -0.13 -7.96
N THR A 339 9.62 -0.06 -7.88
CA THR A 339 8.93 1.02 -7.16
C THR A 339 8.08 0.53 -5.99
N ASN A 340 7.82 -0.77 -5.88
CA ASN A 340 7.02 -1.32 -4.77
C ASN A 340 7.75 -2.45 -4.02
N ALA A 341 8.29 -3.48 -4.70
CA ALA A 341 9.02 -4.55 -4.01
C ALA A 341 10.23 -4.03 -3.24
N ILE A 342 10.95 -3.05 -3.79
CA ILE A 342 12.14 -2.42 -3.17
C ILE A 342 11.82 -1.67 -1.86
N VAL A 343 10.56 -1.31 -1.65
CA VAL A 343 10.08 -0.64 -0.44
C VAL A 343 10.38 -1.46 0.83
N ALA A 344 10.36 -2.79 0.73
CA ALA A 344 10.75 -3.67 1.83
C ALA A 344 12.20 -3.42 2.29
N ILE A 345 13.12 -3.21 1.35
CA ILE A 345 14.52 -2.87 1.64
C ILE A 345 14.61 -1.47 2.26
N GLY A 346 13.84 -0.51 1.75
CA GLY A 346 13.77 0.84 2.32
C GLY A 346 13.30 0.84 3.78
N PHE A 347 12.25 0.08 4.12
CA PHE A 347 11.80 -0.06 5.51
C PHE A 347 12.84 -0.75 6.40
N THR A 348 13.55 -1.75 5.87
CA THR A 348 14.65 -2.39 6.60
C THR A 348 15.76 -1.39 6.88
N ALA A 349 16.19 -0.64 5.87
CA ALA A 349 17.18 0.43 6.03
C ALA A 349 16.72 1.49 7.05
N THR A 350 15.45 1.89 7.03
CA THR A 350 14.90 2.85 8.01
C THR A 350 15.01 2.31 9.44
N LYS A 351 14.66 1.04 9.68
CA LYS A 351 14.79 0.42 11.01
C LYS A 351 16.23 0.30 11.47
N GLU A 352 17.14 0.00 10.55
CA GLU A 352 18.56 -0.14 10.84
C GLU A 352 19.28 1.21 11.12
N LEU A 353 18.68 2.34 10.71
CA LEU A 353 19.20 3.69 10.99
C LEU A 353 19.01 4.14 12.43
N PHE A 354 18.06 3.57 13.17
CA PHE A 354 17.64 4.04 14.48
C PHE A 354 17.73 2.92 15.52
N PRO A 355 17.90 3.27 16.81
CA PRO A 355 17.77 2.32 17.91
C PRO A 355 16.41 1.64 17.91
N VAL A 356 16.34 0.43 18.48
CA VAL A 356 15.15 -0.42 18.50
C VAL A 356 13.96 0.29 19.16
N GLU A 357 14.23 1.14 20.17
CA GLU A 357 13.25 1.89 20.97
C GLU A 357 12.41 2.86 20.13
N ILE A 358 12.96 3.39 19.04
CA ILE A 358 12.27 4.34 18.13
C ILE A 358 12.09 3.79 16.71
N ALA A 359 12.39 2.51 16.47
CA ALA A 359 12.24 1.87 15.17
C ALA A 359 10.78 1.89 14.67
N GLY A 360 9.80 1.80 15.57
CA GLY A 360 8.38 1.95 15.25
C GLY A 360 8.04 3.36 14.79
N THR A 361 8.48 4.37 15.53
CA THR A 361 8.27 5.79 15.22
C THR A 361 8.92 6.18 13.89
N SER A 362 10.17 5.75 13.66
CA SER A 362 10.88 6.03 12.42
C SER A 362 10.22 5.38 11.20
N THR A 363 9.73 4.14 11.35
CA THR A 363 9.00 3.44 10.30
C THR A 363 7.64 4.10 10.02
N GLY A 364 6.91 4.53 11.05
CA GLY A 364 5.65 5.25 10.90
C GLY A 364 5.84 6.60 10.19
N LEU A 365 6.87 7.35 10.58
CA LEU A 365 7.20 8.63 9.95
C LEU A 365 7.61 8.47 8.48
N VAL A 366 8.49 7.52 8.17
CA VAL A 366 8.89 7.31 6.78
C VAL A 366 7.73 6.82 5.93
N ASN A 367 6.80 6.04 6.49
CA ASN A 367 5.62 5.53 5.77
C ASN A 367 4.60 6.62 5.39
N PHE A 368 4.69 7.82 5.96
CA PHE A 368 3.92 8.98 5.52
C PHE A 368 4.27 9.40 4.07
N PHE A 369 5.55 9.39 3.71
CA PHE A 369 6.05 9.94 2.44
C PHE A 369 5.58 9.20 1.18
N PRO A 370 5.56 7.85 1.11
CA PRO A 370 4.96 7.10 0.00
C PRO A 370 3.56 7.58 -0.37
N PHE A 371 2.71 7.71 0.64
CA PHE A 371 1.30 8.08 0.43
C PHE A 371 1.15 9.55 0.05
N LEU A 372 1.94 10.43 0.65
CA LEU A 372 1.97 11.84 0.26
C LEU A 372 2.44 11.99 -1.20
N GLY A 373 3.43 11.22 -1.63
CA GLY A 373 3.90 11.21 -3.02
C GLY A 373 2.80 10.82 -4.00
N GLY A 374 2.08 9.73 -3.72
CA GLY A 374 0.92 9.31 -4.53
C GLY A 374 -0.21 10.33 -4.51
N ALA A 375 -0.49 10.92 -3.35
CA ALA A 375 -1.52 11.94 -3.16
C ALA A 375 -1.29 13.20 -4.01
N LEU A 376 -0.04 13.59 -4.21
CA LEU A 376 0.31 14.79 -4.98
C LEU A 376 0.50 14.49 -6.47
N LEU A 377 1.11 13.36 -6.83
CA LEU A 377 1.42 13.09 -8.24
C LEU A 377 0.16 12.72 -9.04
N GLN A 378 -0.84 12.05 -8.45
CA GLN A 378 -2.07 11.69 -9.17
C GLN A 378 -2.82 12.92 -9.71
N PRO A 379 -3.18 13.94 -8.91
CA PRO A 379 -3.85 15.12 -9.44
C PRO A 379 -2.94 15.97 -10.34
N PHE A 380 -1.62 15.99 -10.09
CA PHE A 380 -0.66 16.69 -10.93
C PHE A 380 -0.60 16.10 -12.35
N MET A 381 -0.55 14.76 -12.46
CA MET A 381 -0.66 14.10 -13.78
C MET A 381 -2.01 14.38 -14.43
N GLY A 382 -3.11 14.38 -13.66
CA GLY A 382 -4.43 14.76 -14.16
C GLY A 382 -4.47 16.18 -14.73
N TYR A 383 -3.81 17.12 -14.07
CA TYR A 383 -3.65 18.50 -14.56
C TYR A 383 -2.87 18.56 -15.88
N LEU A 384 -1.77 17.82 -16.01
CA LEU A 384 -0.98 17.76 -17.22
C LEU A 384 -1.77 17.15 -18.40
N LEU A 385 -2.53 16.09 -18.13
CA LEU A 385 -3.42 15.46 -19.10
C LEU A 385 -4.50 16.43 -19.59
N GLU A 386 -5.17 17.11 -18.67
CA GLU A 386 -6.24 18.08 -18.98
C GLU A 386 -5.70 19.26 -19.79
N ARG A 387 -4.56 19.82 -19.38
CA ARG A 387 -3.93 20.96 -20.04
C ARG A 387 -3.47 20.65 -21.47
N SER A 388 -3.13 19.40 -21.74
CA SER A 388 -2.65 18.97 -23.07
C SER A 388 -3.78 18.68 -24.06
N GLY A 389 -5.04 18.82 -23.63
CA GLY A 389 -6.24 18.69 -24.44
C GLY A 389 -6.80 17.26 -24.48
N LYS A 390 -8.05 17.19 -24.95
CA LYS A 390 -8.82 15.96 -25.12
C LYS A 390 -9.29 15.82 -26.57
N VAL A 391 -9.47 14.59 -27.00
CA VAL A 391 -10.20 14.23 -28.23
C VAL A 391 -11.42 13.41 -27.80
N GLY A 392 -12.59 14.05 -27.81
CA GLY A 392 -13.78 13.48 -27.18
C GLY A 392 -13.59 13.33 -25.65
N LEU A 393 -13.77 12.12 -25.14
CA LEU A 393 -13.56 11.81 -23.72
C LEU A 393 -12.13 11.36 -23.40
N SER A 394 -11.29 11.13 -24.41
CA SER A 394 -9.93 10.59 -24.24
C SER A 394 -8.90 11.71 -24.18
N PHE A 395 -7.87 11.52 -23.38
CA PHE A 395 -6.70 12.40 -23.36
C PHE A 395 -5.81 12.13 -24.57
N THR A 396 -5.13 13.19 -25.02
CA THR A 396 -4.22 13.10 -26.18
C THR A 396 -2.94 12.30 -25.83
N PRO A 397 -2.27 11.70 -26.85
CA PRO A 397 -0.93 11.12 -26.65
C PRO A 397 0.08 12.11 -26.07
N LEU A 398 -0.02 13.39 -26.45
CA LEU A 398 0.81 14.46 -25.88
C LEU A 398 0.55 14.65 -24.38
N GLY A 399 -0.71 14.51 -23.93
CA GLY A 399 -1.08 14.58 -22.53
C GLY A 399 -0.40 13.47 -21.70
N TYR A 400 -0.48 12.23 -22.19
CA TYR A 400 0.20 11.11 -21.55
C TYR A 400 1.71 11.25 -21.54
N ARG A 401 2.31 11.72 -22.66
CA ARG A 401 3.73 12.02 -22.72
C ARG A 401 4.15 13.02 -21.65
N ASN A 402 3.43 14.13 -21.50
CA ASN A 402 3.73 15.16 -20.51
C ASN A 402 3.58 14.61 -19.06
N ALA A 403 2.54 13.80 -18.80
CA ALA A 403 2.35 13.15 -17.52
C ALA A 403 3.49 12.15 -17.21
N PHE A 404 3.96 11.39 -18.20
CA PHE A 404 5.08 10.45 -18.02
C PHE A 404 6.45 11.15 -17.93
N ILE A 405 6.61 12.33 -18.53
CA ILE A 405 7.78 13.20 -18.28
C ILE A 405 7.82 13.60 -16.79
N ALA A 406 6.68 13.93 -16.19
CA ALA A 406 6.63 14.20 -14.75
C ALA A 406 7.03 12.95 -13.91
N MET A 407 6.57 11.75 -14.30
CA MET A 407 7.04 10.50 -13.68
C MET A 407 8.54 10.28 -13.85
N PHE A 408 9.09 10.58 -15.02
CA PHE A 408 10.53 10.50 -15.29
C PHE A 408 11.32 11.43 -14.37
N PHE A 409 10.87 12.66 -14.16
CA PHE A 409 11.50 13.55 -13.19
C PHE A 409 11.38 13.03 -11.74
N CYS A 410 10.25 12.43 -11.37
CA CYS A 410 10.14 11.76 -10.07
C CYS A 410 11.16 10.61 -9.93
N ALA A 411 11.36 9.80 -10.98
CA ALA A 411 12.37 8.74 -10.97
C ALA A 411 13.80 9.29 -10.83
N LEU A 412 14.08 10.39 -11.52
CA LEU A 412 15.37 11.07 -11.41
C LEU A 412 15.62 11.60 -9.98
N LEU A 413 14.61 12.22 -9.37
CA LEU A 413 14.71 12.71 -7.99
C LEU A 413 14.83 11.56 -6.98
N ALA A 414 14.11 10.44 -7.18
CA ALA A 414 14.26 9.23 -6.39
C ALA A 414 15.69 8.66 -6.52
N PHE A 415 16.24 8.61 -7.73
CA PHE A 415 17.61 8.17 -7.96
C PHE A 415 18.63 9.08 -7.28
N LEU A 416 18.50 10.39 -7.43
CA LEU A 416 19.38 11.35 -6.77
C LEU A 416 19.32 11.19 -5.24
N ALA A 417 18.14 11.09 -4.66
CA ALA A 417 17.98 10.86 -3.24
C ALA A 417 18.63 9.54 -2.80
N SER A 418 18.53 8.47 -3.62
CA SER A 418 19.12 7.17 -3.32
C SER A 418 20.65 7.20 -3.16
N LEU A 419 21.33 8.13 -3.85
CA LEU A 419 22.79 8.30 -3.75
C LEU A 419 23.21 8.79 -2.36
N PHE A 420 22.34 9.53 -1.66
CA PHE A 420 22.60 10.06 -0.31
C PHE A 420 22.14 9.12 0.80
N ILE A 421 21.45 8.01 0.48
CA ILE A 421 21.09 7.00 1.47
C ILE A 421 22.37 6.42 2.09
N LYS A 422 22.39 6.38 3.42
CA LYS A 422 23.47 5.77 4.18
C LYS A 422 23.34 4.23 4.09
N GLU A 423 24.48 3.54 3.83
CA GLU A 423 24.49 2.09 3.95
C GLU A 423 24.29 1.70 5.42
N THR A 424 23.31 0.83 5.66
CA THR A 424 22.91 0.46 7.03
C THR A 424 23.32 -0.95 7.40
N MET A 425 23.62 -1.79 6.41
CA MET A 425 24.06 -3.15 6.68
C MET A 425 25.51 -3.13 7.17
N SER A 426 25.73 -3.42 8.47
CA SER A 426 27.07 -3.55 9.02
C SER A 426 27.75 -4.79 8.42
N HIS A 427 28.90 -4.60 7.80
CA HIS A 427 29.79 -5.71 7.48
C HIS A 427 30.33 -6.29 8.81
N LYS A 428 29.67 -7.35 9.34
CA LYS A 428 30.24 -8.22 10.35
C LYS A 428 31.04 -9.32 9.69
#